data_26a644bcbd6ab9d64450e496db8bf5fd
#
_entry.id   26a644bcbd6ab9d64450e496db8bf5fd
#
_cell.length_a   1.000
_cell.length_b   1.000
_cell.length_c   1.000
_cell.angle_alpha   90.00
_cell.angle_beta   90.00
_cell.angle_gamma   90.00
#
_symmetry.space_group_name_H-M   'P 1'
#
loop_
_entity.id
_entity.type
_entity.pdbx_description
1 polymer ?
#
loop_
_entity_poly.entity_id
_entity_poly.type
_entity_poly.pdbx_seq_one_letter_code
_entity_poly.pdbx_strand_id
1 'polypeptide(L)'
;MLDRLNDRERILVFGAITLVSILGIYTILSLFVDLRNKLTEEIYETRSQATQLDRIIREYNYLRSLQTGGSEEDVSVMYSKLDQIMVRYNLKDKVQTMKDSNTVIRKDYNKITIDVSFRSVLLQDVIKMIYDIEKNKQVQAKVDYLTFRKPFAEKEVYDINLKISSYSRITKGK
;
A
#
# COMPACT_ATOMS: atom_id res chain seq x y z
N MET A 1 -25.95 -58.50 -29.13
CA MET A 1 -25.38 -58.07 -30.43
C MET A 1 -23.86 -58.32 -30.54
N LEU A 2 -23.12 -58.44 -29.50
CA LEU A 2 -21.65 -58.64 -29.50
C LEU A 2 -21.24 -60.13 -29.71
N ASP A 3 -22.16 -61.11 -29.69
CA ASP A 3 -21.81 -62.51 -29.83
C ASP A 3 -21.62 -63.02 -31.24
N ARG A 4 -21.84 -62.20 -32.25
CA ARG A 4 -21.62 -62.51 -33.67
C ARG A 4 -20.35 -61.97 -34.30
N LEU A 5 -19.53 -61.27 -33.50
CA LEU A 5 -18.29 -60.67 -33.96
C LEU A 5 -17.13 -61.64 -33.82
N ASN A 6 -16.28 -61.69 -34.83
CA ASN A 6 -15.05 -62.46 -34.81
C ASN A 6 -14.08 -61.90 -33.76
N ASP A 7 -13.21 -62.69 -33.18
CA ASP A 7 -12.32 -62.28 -32.09
C ASP A 7 -11.47 -61.05 -32.44
N ARG A 8 -11.11 -60.89 -33.69
CA ARG A 8 -10.41 -59.69 -34.19
C ARG A 8 -11.28 -58.41 -34.15
N GLU A 9 -12.55 -58.55 -34.49
CA GLU A 9 -13.51 -57.43 -34.47
C GLU A 9 -13.84 -56.99 -33.02
N ARG A 10 -13.91 -57.94 -32.12
CA ARG A 10 -14.07 -57.61 -30.66
C ARG A 10 -12.93 -56.78 -30.15
N ILE A 11 -11.69 -57.13 -30.45
CA ILE A 11 -10.51 -56.39 -30.03
C ILE A 11 -10.54 -54.95 -30.59
N LEU A 12 -10.92 -54.75 -31.85
CA LEU A 12 -11.04 -53.44 -32.46
C LEU A 12 -12.14 -52.58 -31.82
N VAL A 13 -13.29 -53.16 -31.54
CA VAL A 13 -14.41 -52.45 -30.86
C VAL A 13 -14.03 -52.05 -29.43
N PHE A 14 -13.45 -52.96 -28.65
CA PHE A 14 -12.94 -52.61 -27.32
C PHE A 14 -11.85 -51.54 -27.37
N GLY A 15 -10.93 -51.64 -28.30
CA GLY A 15 -9.90 -50.62 -28.51
C GLY A 15 -10.47 -49.24 -28.85
N ALA A 16 -11.47 -49.19 -29.74
CA ALA A 16 -12.16 -47.96 -30.12
C ALA A 16 -12.91 -47.34 -28.90
N ILE A 17 -13.65 -48.15 -28.14
CA ILE A 17 -14.35 -47.67 -26.94
C ILE A 17 -13.37 -47.12 -25.88
N THR A 18 -12.28 -47.84 -25.66
CA THR A 18 -11.23 -47.38 -24.71
C THR A 18 -10.61 -46.05 -25.14
N LEU A 19 -10.32 -45.89 -26.42
CA LEU A 19 -9.75 -44.68 -26.98
C LEU A 19 -10.70 -43.46 -26.85
N VAL A 20 -12.00 -43.68 -27.16
CA VAL A 20 -13.03 -42.64 -26.98
C VAL A 20 -13.20 -42.28 -25.49
N SER A 21 -13.16 -43.27 -24.60
CA SER A 21 -13.24 -43.00 -23.16
C SER A 21 -12.05 -42.19 -22.64
N ILE A 22 -10.84 -42.48 -23.08
CA ILE A 22 -9.63 -41.73 -22.70
C ILE A 22 -9.71 -40.28 -23.22
N LEU A 23 -10.13 -40.07 -24.47
CA LEU A 23 -10.37 -38.75 -25.04
C LEU A 23 -11.42 -37.97 -24.28
N GLY A 24 -12.54 -38.64 -23.89
CA GLY A 24 -13.58 -38.00 -23.08
C GLY A 24 -13.08 -37.54 -21.69
N ILE A 25 -12.31 -38.37 -21.01
CA ILE A 25 -11.71 -38.04 -19.73
C ILE A 25 -10.73 -36.87 -19.89
N TYR A 26 -9.89 -36.88 -20.91
CA TYR A 26 -8.93 -35.83 -21.18
C TYR A 26 -9.61 -34.45 -21.41
N THR A 27 -10.69 -34.42 -22.21
CA THR A 27 -11.46 -33.18 -22.44
C THR A 27 -12.12 -32.65 -21.18
N ILE A 28 -12.65 -33.50 -20.34
CA ILE A 28 -13.26 -33.11 -19.05
C ILE A 28 -12.20 -32.55 -18.11
N LEU A 29 -11.03 -33.16 -18.01
CA LEU A 29 -9.94 -32.69 -17.18
C LEU A 29 -9.40 -31.34 -17.66
N SER A 30 -9.24 -31.14 -18.98
CA SER A 30 -8.77 -29.86 -19.54
C SER A 30 -9.75 -28.73 -19.24
N LEU A 31 -11.07 -28.96 -19.36
CA LEU A 31 -12.10 -27.99 -19.00
C LEU A 31 -12.06 -27.60 -17.51
N PHE A 32 -11.79 -28.58 -16.63
CA PHE A 32 -11.66 -28.30 -15.20
C PHE A 32 -10.45 -27.45 -14.85
N VAL A 33 -9.31 -27.72 -15.51
CA VAL A 33 -8.09 -26.93 -15.32
C VAL A 33 -8.28 -25.50 -15.81
N ASP A 34 -8.89 -25.31 -16.99
CA ASP A 34 -9.14 -23.98 -17.56
C ASP A 34 -10.13 -23.18 -16.70
N LEU A 35 -11.18 -23.81 -16.19
CA LEU A 35 -12.14 -23.19 -15.31
C LEU A 35 -11.47 -22.74 -13.98
N ARG A 36 -10.63 -23.60 -13.41
CA ARG A 36 -9.87 -23.28 -12.20
C ARG A 36 -8.92 -22.10 -12.41
N ASN A 37 -8.22 -22.06 -13.54
CA ASN A 37 -7.29 -20.98 -13.85
C ASN A 37 -8.01 -19.64 -14.03
N LYS A 38 -9.14 -19.62 -14.75
CA LYS A 38 -9.98 -18.42 -14.92
C LYS A 38 -10.51 -17.90 -13.57
N LEU A 39 -11.03 -18.77 -12.71
CA LEU A 39 -11.51 -18.38 -11.39
C LEU A 39 -10.39 -17.82 -10.50
N THR A 40 -9.19 -18.36 -10.61
CA THR A 40 -8.03 -17.86 -9.84
C THR A 40 -7.62 -16.48 -10.34
N GLU A 41 -7.61 -16.23 -11.64
CA GLU A 41 -7.27 -14.94 -12.24
C GLU A 41 -8.30 -13.86 -11.88
N GLU A 42 -9.60 -14.17 -11.96
CA GLU A 42 -10.66 -13.24 -11.54
C GLU A 42 -10.58 -12.89 -10.04
N ILE A 43 -10.22 -13.83 -9.18
CA ILE A 43 -10.01 -13.57 -7.74
C ILE A 43 -8.83 -12.62 -7.54
N TYR A 44 -7.73 -12.80 -8.26
CA TYR A 44 -6.56 -11.92 -8.18
C TYR A 44 -6.88 -10.50 -8.66
N GLU A 45 -7.57 -10.36 -9.78
CA GLU A 45 -8.01 -9.05 -10.30
C GLU A 45 -8.96 -8.34 -9.33
N THR A 46 -9.98 -9.05 -8.84
CA THR A 46 -10.96 -8.50 -7.90
C THR A 46 -10.29 -8.07 -6.59
N ARG A 47 -9.33 -8.85 -6.09
CA ARG A 47 -8.57 -8.51 -4.88
C ARG A 47 -7.66 -7.30 -5.08
N SER A 48 -7.04 -7.18 -6.25
CA SER A 48 -6.25 -6.01 -6.63
C SER A 48 -7.11 -4.75 -6.70
N GLN A 49 -8.28 -4.84 -7.35
CA GLN A 49 -9.24 -3.73 -7.44
C GLN A 49 -9.80 -3.33 -6.07
N ALA A 50 -10.12 -4.30 -5.21
CA ALA A 50 -10.56 -4.03 -3.84
C ALA A 50 -9.48 -3.32 -3.01
N THR A 51 -8.22 -3.71 -3.16
CA THR A 51 -7.09 -3.06 -2.48
C THR A 51 -6.89 -1.61 -2.97
N GLN A 52 -7.05 -1.38 -4.27
CA GLN A 52 -6.98 -0.03 -4.84
C GLN A 52 -8.14 0.84 -4.36
N LEU A 53 -9.37 0.28 -4.31
CA LEU A 53 -10.55 0.98 -3.81
C LEU A 53 -10.40 1.34 -2.33
N ASP A 54 -9.90 0.43 -1.50
CA ASP A 54 -9.62 0.66 -0.08
C ASP A 54 -8.58 1.78 0.14
N ARG A 55 -7.59 1.86 -0.75
CA ARG A 55 -6.61 2.95 -0.74
C ARG A 55 -7.26 4.29 -1.08
N ILE A 56 -8.11 4.33 -2.12
CA ILE A 56 -8.83 5.53 -2.55
C ILE A 56 -9.82 5.98 -1.46
N ILE A 57 -10.55 5.06 -0.82
CA ILE A 57 -11.48 5.36 0.27
C ILE A 57 -10.73 5.93 1.48
N ARG A 58 -9.59 5.36 1.86
CA ARG A 58 -8.75 5.89 2.95
C ARG A 58 -8.24 7.29 2.63
N GLU A 59 -7.79 7.51 1.41
CA GLU A 59 -7.33 8.82 0.95
C GLU A 59 -8.49 9.84 0.92
N TYR A 60 -9.66 9.43 0.45
CA TYR A 60 -10.86 10.26 0.45
C TYR A 60 -11.33 10.62 1.87
N ASN A 61 -11.41 9.64 2.76
CA ASN A 61 -11.80 9.87 4.16
C ASN A 61 -10.79 10.76 4.88
N TYR A 62 -9.50 10.61 4.57
CA TYR A 62 -8.45 11.48 5.08
C TYR A 62 -8.62 12.91 4.56
N LEU A 63 -8.80 13.10 3.26
CA LEU A 63 -9.06 14.42 2.65
C LEU A 63 -10.35 15.05 3.22
N ARG A 64 -11.39 14.26 3.44
CA ARG A 64 -12.64 14.73 4.06
C ARG A 64 -12.44 15.14 5.52
N SER A 65 -11.63 14.43 6.29
CA SER A 65 -11.32 14.81 7.67
C SER A 65 -10.53 16.12 7.76
N LEU A 66 -9.75 16.43 6.74
CA LEU A 66 -9.04 17.71 6.60
C LEU A 66 -9.99 18.85 6.21
N GLN A 67 -11.05 18.57 5.44
CA GLN A 67 -12.08 19.56 5.09
C GLN A 67 -12.85 20.10 6.31
N THR A 68 -12.98 19.30 7.36
CA THR A 68 -13.67 19.70 8.60
C THR A 68 -12.81 20.57 9.51
N GLY A 69 -11.50 20.65 9.24
CA GLY A 69 -10.52 21.43 10.01
C GLY A 69 -9.98 22.69 9.30
N GLY A 70 -10.71 23.23 8.37
CA GLY A 70 -10.37 24.33 7.45
C GLY A 70 -9.50 25.45 7.96
N SER A 71 -8.19 25.27 7.99
CA SER A 71 -7.22 26.36 7.92
C SER A 71 -6.16 25.97 6.89
N GLU A 72 -5.81 26.91 6.00
CA GLU A 72 -4.59 26.84 5.21
C GLU A 72 -3.43 26.70 6.20
N GLU A 73 -3.00 25.46 6.48
CA GLU A 73 -1.74 25.29 7.18
C GLU A 73 -0.65 25.69 6.20
N ASP A 74 -0.12 26.88 6.42
CA ASP A 74 1.07 27.36 5.74
C ASP A 74 2.24 26.44 6.11
N VAL A 75 3.17 26.24 5.16
CA VAL A 75 4.40 25.44 5.36
C VAL A 75 5.10 25.85 6.66
N SER A 76 5.15 27.15 6.95
CA SER A 76 5.75 27.71 8.16
C SER A 76 5.09 27.23 9.46
N VAL A 77 3.77 27.08 9.48
CA VAL A 77 3.02 26.58 10.64
C VAL A 77 3.31 25.09 10.85
N MET A 78 3.37 24.32 9.77
CA MET A 78 3.74 22.91 9.84
C MET A 78 5.16 22.70 10.37
N TYR A 79 6.12 23.51 9.91
CA TYR A 79 7.49 23.51 10.43
C TYR A 79 7.53 23.83 11.93
N SER A 80 6.85 24.89 12.36
CA SER A 80 6.81 25.29 13.77
C SER A 80 6.25 24.19 14.68
N LYS A 81 5.17 23.55 14.25
CA LYS A 81 4.55 22.45 15.01
C LYS A 81 5.46 21.22 15.07
N LEU A 82 6.08 20.83 13.94
CA LEU A 82 7.04 19.73 13.90
C LEU A 82 8.27 20.03 14.77
N ASP A 83 8.77 21.27 14.76
CA ASP A 83 9.88 21.68 15.60
C ASP A 83 9.55 21.53 17.08
N GLN A 84 8.36 21.96 17.52
CA GLN A 84 7.88 21.79 18.90
C GLN A 84 7.80 20.30 19.31
N ILE A 85 7.33 19.43 18.41
CA ILE A 85 7.25 18.00 18.68
C ILE A 85 8.67 17.41 18.74
N MET A 86 9.57 17.77 17.83
CA MET A 86 10.97 17.32 17.86
C MET A 86 11.70 17.75 19.14
N VAL A 87 11.47 18.98 19.62
CA VAL A 87 12.02 19.45 20.91
C VAL A 87 11.50 18.61 22.06
N ARG A 88 10.19 18.31 22.10
CA ARG A 88 9.57 17.47 23.15
C ARG A 88 10.21 16.10 23.29
N TYR A 89 10.65 15.51 22.19
CA TYR A 89 11.26 14.18 22.18
C TYR A 89 12.79 14.21 22.07
N ASN A 90 13.42 15.36 22.28
CA ASN A 90 14.89 15.56 22.18
C ASN A 90 15.48 15.11 20.83
N LEU A 91 14.71 15.29 19.76
CA LEU A 91 15.11 14.92 18.39
C LEU A 91 15.65 16.09 17.59
N LYS A 92 15.42 17.35 18.01
CA LYS A 92 15.80 18.56 17.26
C LYS A 92 17.29 18.59 16.96
N ASP A 93 18.15 18.33 17.95
CA ASP A 93 19.61 18.36 17.80
C ASP A 93 20.16 17.16 16.99
N LYS A 94 19.30 16.21 16.68
CA LYS A 94 19.63 15.01 15.88
C LYS A 94 19.19 15.13 14.42
N VAL A 95 18.51 16.21 14.06
CA VAL A 95 18.11 16.47 12.67
C VAL A 95 19.35 16.75 11.84
N GLN A 96 19.56 15.95 10.81
CA GLN A 96 20.66 16.14 9.85
C GLN A 96 20.22 17.01 8.68
N THR A 97 19.05 16.74 8.14
CA THR A 97 18.44 17.50 7.05
C THR A 97 16.94 17.59 7.25
N MET A 98 16.37 18.72 6.88
CA MET A 98 14.94 18.95 6.80
C MET A 98 14.66 19.75 5.53
N LYS A 99 13.86 19.19 4.63
CA LYS A 99 13.52 19.78 3.33
C LYS A 99 12.03 19.69 3.11
N ASP A 100 11.47 20.74 2.54
CA ASP A 100 10.07 20.73 2.12
C ASP A 100 9.95 20.64 0.60
N SER A 101 8.85 20.11 0.17
CA SER A 101 8.41 20.15 -1.21
C SER A 101 6.90 20.36 -1.24
N ASN A 102 6.48 21.19 -2.18
CA ASN A 102 5.10 21.54 -2.39
C ASN A 102 4.67 21.04 -3.77
N THR A 103 3.61 20.23 -3.81
CA THR A 103 3.10 19.62 -5.05
C THR A 103 1.60 19.82 -5.16
N VAL A 104 1.16 20.43 -6.26
CA VAL A 104 -0.27 20.52 -6.58
C VAL A 104 -0.76 19.15 -7.08
N ILE A 105 -1.65 18.50 -6.32
CA ILE A 105 -2.15 17.15 -6.67
C ILE A 105 -3.36 17.24 -7.61
N ARG A 106 -4.24 18.20 -7.39
CA ARG A 106 -5.42 18.50 -8.23
C ARG A 106 -5.63 20.01 -8.24
N LYS A 107 -6.47 20.50 -9.14
CA LYS A 107 -6.75 21.95 -9.29
C LYS A 107 -7.02 22.71 -7.99
N ASP A 108 -7.45 21.99 -6.94
CA ASP A 108 -7.91 22.58 -5.69
C ASP A 108 -7.13 22.11 -4.44
N TYR A 109 -6.11 21.26 -4.59
CA TYR A 109 -5.37 20.72 -3.44
C TYR A 109 -3.87 20.80 -3.63
N ASN A 110 -3.21 21.20 -2.57
CA ASN A 110 -1.78 21.27 -2.45
C ASN A 110 -1.27 20.25 -1.42
N LYS A 111 -0.23 19.48 -1.78
CA LYS A 111 0.45 18.57 -0.87
C LYS A 111 1.78 19.17 -0.46
N ILE A 112 1.91 19.45 0.81
CA ILE A 112 3.18 19.85 1.44
C ILE A 112 3.80 18.57 1.99
N THR A 113 5.02 18.28 1.59
CA THR A 113 5.78 17.14 2.10
C THR A 113 7.05 17.66 2.75
N ILE A 114 7.31 17.26 3.99
CA ILE A 114 8.55 17.55 4.71
C ILE A 114 9.33 16.23 4.85
N ASP A 115 10.54 16.25 4.28
CA ASP A 115 11.52 15.19 4.42
C ASP A 115 12.47 15.52 5.58
N VAL A 116 12.47 14.67 6.61
CA VAL A 116 13.33 14.83 7.78
C VAL A 116 14.25 13.64 7.92
N SER A 117 15.56 13.89 8.04
CA SER A 117 16.56 12.87 8.33
C SER A 117 17.12 13.07 9.73
N PHE A 118 17.11 12.01 10.52
CA PHE A 118 17.68 11.97 11.85
C PHE A 118 18.92 11.07 11.87
N ARG A 119 19.90 11.43 12.69
CA ARG A 119 21.12 10.65 12.87
C ARG A 119 21.29 10.24 14.33
N SER A 120 21.60 8.98 14.54
CA SER A 120 21.90 8.40 15.86
C SER A 120 20.81 8.67 16.90
N VAL A 121 19.55 8.41 16.55
CA VAL A 121 18.37 8.56 17.41
C VAL A 121 17.92 7.23 17.99
N LEU A 122 17.23 7.28 19.14
CA LEU A 122 16.52 6.12 19.68
C LEU A 122 15.22 5.90 18.88
N LEU A 123 15.00 4.68 18.44
CA LEU A 123 13.79 4.33 17.67
C LEU A 123 12.51 4.64 18.47
N GLN A 124 12.54 4.44 19.77
CA GLN A 124 11.41 4.72 20.67
C GLN A 124 10.97 6.19 20.62
N ASP A 125 11.89 7.15 20.57
CA ASP A 125 11.57 8.57 20.57
C ASP A 125 10.95 8.99 19.23
N VAL A 126 11.45 8.43 18.14
CA VAL A 126 10.85 8.66 16.80
C VAL A 126 9.46 8.03 16.69
N ILE A 127 9.23 6.84 17.25
CA ILE A 127 7.89 6.22 17.26
C ILE A 127 6.91 7.08 18.08
N LYS A 128 7.32 7.61 19.24
CA LYS A 128 6.48 8.53 20.04
C LYS A 128 6.16 9.81 19.25
N MET A 129 7.14 10.38 18.56
CA MET A 129 6.94 11.53 17.68
C MET A 129 5.93 11.24 16.57
N ILE A 130 6.05 10.11 15.88
CA ILE A 130 5.11 9.67 14.85
C ILE A 130 3.71 9.51 15.41
N TYR A 131 3.59 8.90 16.59
CA TYR A 131 2.31 8.75 17.27
C TYR A 131 1.66 10.10 17.59
N ASP A 132 2.43 11.08 18.07
CA ASP A 132 1.93 12.43 18.34
C ASP A 132 1.47 13.13 17.05
N ILE A 133 2.20 12.98 15.95
CA ILE A 133 1.83 13.56 14.66
C ILE A 133 0.49 12.97 14.17
N GLU A 134 0.32 11.66 14.23
CA GLU A 134 -0.85 10.99 13.62
C GLU A 134 -2.07 10.96 14.54
N LYS A 135 -1.89 10.84 15.86
CA LYS A 135 -3.00 10.65 16.80
C LYS A 135 -3.47 11.93 17.47
N ASN A 136 -2.54 12.79 17.89
CA ASN A 136 -2.89 14.00 18.63
C ASN A 136 -3.41 15.14 17.77
N LYS A 137 -3.41 14.98 16.44
CA LYS A 137 -3.93 15.97 15.47
C LYS A 137 -3.39 17.40 15.70
N GLN A 138 -2.28 17.53 16.42
CA GLN A 138 -1.63 18.83 16.63
C GLN A 138 -1.08 19.36 15.30
N VAL A 139 -0.63 18.45 14.45
CA VAL A 139 -0.28 18.70 13.06
C VAL A 139 -1.28 17.94 12.20
N GLN A 140 -1.91 18.62 11.24
CA GLN A 140 -2.78 17.94 10.26
C GLN A 140 -1.90 17.27 9.19
N ALA A 141 -1.10 16.30 9.63
CA ALA A 141 -0.12 15.63 8.80
C ALA A 141 -0.17 14.12 8.98
N LYS A 142 0.37 13.42 8.02
CA LYS A 142 0.50 11.97 7.99
C LYS A 142 1.92 11.58 7.63
N VAL A 143 2.39 10.49 8.20
CA VAL A 143 3.67 9.89 7.82
C VAL A 143 3.46 9.01 6.59
N ASP A 144 4.02 9.43 5.46
CA ASP A 144 3.92 8.70 4.20
C ASP A 144 5.00 7.63 4.06
N TYR A 145 6.17 7.87 4.64
CA TYR A 145 7.32 7.00 4.47
C TYR A 145 8.24 7.07 5.69
N LEU A 146 8.72 5.90 6.09
CA LEU A 146 9.68 5.73 7.18
C LEU A 146 10.73 4.69 6.77
N THR A 147 12.02 5.07 6.83
CA THR A 147 13.13 4.12 6.78
C THR A 147 14.04 4.30 7.97
N PHE A 148 14.58 3.20 8.43
CA PHE A 148 15.56 3.20 9.50
C PHE A 148 16.73 2.28 9.15
N ARG A 149 17.92 2.71 9.55
CA ARG A 149 19.16 1.98 9.39
C ARG A 149 19.89 1.96 10.71
N LYS A 150 20.35 0.80 11.16
CA LYS A 150 21.22 0.66 12.34
C LYS A 150 22.68 0.82 11.92
N PRO A 151 23.34 1.96 12.20
CA PRO A 151 24.71 2.20 11.74
C PRO A 151 25.74 1.39 12.53
N PHE A 152 25.45 1.05 13.78
CA PHE A 152 26.35 0.31 14.68
C PHE A 152 25.66 -0.90 15.28
N ALA A 153 26.27 -2.08 15.19
CA ALA A 153 25.68 -3.32 15.70
C ALA A 153 25.48 -3.29 17.24
N GLU A 154 26.41 -2.66 17.96
CA GLU A 154 26.45 -2.65 19.41
C GLU A 154 25.59 -1.54 20.08
N LYS A 155 25.16 -0.52 19.31
CA LYS A 155 24.41 0.60 19.84
C LYS A 155 22.96 0.57 19.37
N GLU A 156 22.01 0.81 20.26
CA GLU A 156 20.57 0.91 19.96
C GLU A 156 20.19 2.28 19.40
N VAL A 157 21.00 2.81 18.48
CA VAL A 157 20.74 4.06 17.77
C VAL A 157 20.57 3.82 16.27
N TYR A 158 19.73 4.63 15.67
CA TYR A 158 19.30 4.49 14.29
C TYR A 158 19.44 5.79 13.52
N ASP A 159 19.79 5.68 12.26
CA ASP A 159 19.62 6.75 11.28
C ASP A 159 18.25 6.56 10.63
N ILE A 160 17.42 7.59 10.65
CA ILE A 160 16.02 7.51 10.27
C ILE A 160 15.69 8.59 9.24
N ASN A 161 15.04 8.20 8.16
CA ASN A 161 14.45 9.12 7.19
C ASN A 161 12.93 9.01 7.25
N LEU A 162 12.29 10.15 7.40
CA LEU A 162 10.85 10.29 7.58
C LEU A 162 10.27 11.28 6.58
N LYS A 163 9.20 10.89 5.87
CA LYS A 163 8.41 11.80 5.03
C LYS A 163 7.06 12.04 5.67
N ILE A 164 6.78 13.31 5.92
CA ILE A 164 5.55 13.77 6.55
C ILE A 164 4.81 14.64 5.54
N SER A 165 3.55 14.33 5.26
CA SER A 165 2.75 15.08 4.31
C SER A 165 1.51 15.68 4.97
N SER A 166 1.22 16.92 4.58
CA SER A 166 -0.01 17.62 4.87
C SER A 166 -0.70 18.02 3.58
N TYR A 167 -2.01 18.13 3.60
CA TYR A 167 -2.82 18.51 2.45
C TYR A 167 -3.61 19.75 2.78
N SER A 168 -3.50 20.78 1.98
CA SER A 168 -4.28 22.00 2.09
C SER A 168 -5.13 22.24 0.85
N ARG A 169 -6.27 22.91 1.00
CA ARG A 169 -7.09 23.33 -0.13
C ARG A 169 -6.58 24.68 -0.63
N ILE A 170 -6.41 24.79 -1.93
CA ILE A 170 -6.06 26.07 -2.55
C ILE A 170 -7.32 26.95 -2.55
N THR A 171 -7.40 27.89 -1.61
CA THR A 171 -8.45 28.92 -1.63
C THR A 171 -8.03 29.91 -2.70
N LYS A 172 -8.73 29.92 -3.84
CA LYS A 172 -8.59 31.01 -4.80
C LYS A 172 -9.08 32.27 -4.11
N GLY A 173 -8.15 33.14 -3.74
CA GLY A 173 -8.46 34.46 -3.23
C GLY A 173 -9.43 35.16 -4.21
N LYS A 174 -10.51 35.66 -3.64
CA LYS A 174 -11.48 36.50 -4.34
C LYS A 174 -10.87 37.86 -4.64
#